data_036ec1fa15fc6f4343ef3bb62bbf25bb
#
_entry.id   036ec1fa15fc6f4343ef3bb62bbf25bb
#
_cell.length_a   1.000
_cell.length_b   1.000
_cell.length_c   1.000
_cell.angle_alpha   90.00
_cell.angle_beta   90.00
_cell.angle_gamma   90.00
#
_symmetry.space_group_name_H-M   'P 1'
#
loop_
_entity.id
_entity.type
_entity.pdbx_description
1 polymer ?
#
loop_
_entity_poly.entity_id
_entity_poly.type
_entity_poly.pdbx_seq_one_letter_code
_entity_poly.pdbx_strand_id
1 'polypeptide(L)'
;YLRRNLGVVFQDFQLLTDRNVNDNLKFVLRATGWKDEKLMNEKISDVLDKVGLKSKGFKMSYEMSGGEQQRVDIARALLNSPKLILADEPTGNLDPETSDEIMQLLFQISKEYGTTVIMATHDYRVVHKFPARTIRTEKGRVYDNATISAQ
;
A
#
# COMPACT_ATOMS: atom_id res chain seq x y z
N TYR A 1 7.76 9.67 -16.24
CA TYR A 1 6.48 9.01 -16.65
C TYR A 1 6.26 7.69 -15.91
N LEU A 2 7.26 6.84 -15.81
CA LEU A 2 7.15 5.52 -15.15
C LEU A 2 6.80 5.64 -13.66
N ARG A 3 7.44 6.57 -12.93
CA ARG A 3 7.26 6.76 -11.47
C ARG A 3 5.82 7.11 -11.06
N ARG A 4 5.00 7.69 -11.95
CA ARG A 4 3.60 8.01 -11.65
C ARG A 4 2.68 6.81 -11.85
N ASN A 5 3.08 5.82 -12.65
CA ASN A 5 2.27 4.63 -12.95
C ASN A 5 2.54 3.46 -12.01
N LEU A 6 3.52 3.59 -11.12
CA LEU A 6 3.94 2.56 -10.18
C LEU A 6 3.84 3.07 -8.75
N GLY A 7 3.10 2.38 -7.91
CA GLY A 7 3.11 2.53 -6.46
C GLY A 7 3.98 1.45 -5.83
N VAL A 8 4.62 1.76 -4.72
CA VAL A 8 5.39 0.78 -3.94
C VAL A 8 4.97 0.86 -2.49
N VAL A 9 4.72 -0.31 -1.90
CA VAL A 9 4.38 -0.49 -0.48
C VAL A 9 5.46 -1.33 0.17
N PHE A 10 6.02 -0.86 1.28
CA PHE A 10 7.17 -1.47 1.96
C PHE A 10 6.76 -2.15 3.27
N GLN A 11 7.53 -3.15 3.71
CA GLN A 11 7.34 -3.82 5.00
C GLN A 11 7.60 -2.89 6.20
N ASP A 12 8.56 -1.99 6.11
CA ASP A 12 9.02 -1.08 7.16
C ASP A 12 8.46 0.34 7.03
N PHE A 13 7.41 0.52 6.23
CA PHE A 13 6.66 1.74 5.96
C PHE A 13 7.47 2.87 5.32
N GLN A 14 8.75 3.03 5.63
CA GLN A 14 9.69 4.05 5.12
C GLN A 14 9.12 5.48 5.16
N LEU A 15 8.43 5.83 6.26
CA LEU A 15 7.92 7.17 6.48
C LEU A 15 9.02 8.08 7.04
N LEU A 16 9.01 9.33 6.58
CA LEU A 16 9.91 10.36 7.11
C LEU A 16 9.44 10.74 8.52
N THR A 17 10.34 10.62 9.51
CA THR A 17 10.01 10.77 10.94
C THR A 17 10.04 12.22 11.42
N ASP A 18 10.61 13.12 10.62
CA ASP A 18 10.75 14.54 10.90
C ASP A 18 9.51 15.37 10.51
N ARG A 19 8.47 14.73 9.98
CA ARG A 19 7.26 15.39 9.46
C ARG A 19 6.01 14.57 9.67
N ASN A 20 4.85 15.25 9.63
CA ASN A 20 3.53 14.62 9.76
C ASN A 20 3.13 13.84 8.49
N VAL A 21 1.97 13.17 8.56
CA VAL A 21 1.43 12.37 7.45
C VAL A 21 1.19 13.22 6.21
N ASN A 22 0.54 14.39 6.33
CA ASN A 22 0.29 15.26 5.19
C ASN A 22 1.59 15.67 4.48
N ASP A 23 2.62 16.03 5.24
CA ASP A 23 3.91 16.46 4.69
C ASP A 23 4.69 15.30 4.08
N ASN A 24 4.56 14.07 4.62
CA ASN A 24 5.08 12.85 3.99
C ASN A 24 4.48 12.65 2.60
N LEU A 25 3.16 12.75 2.48
CA LEU A 25 2.45 12.58 1.20
C LEU A 25 2.73 13.73 0.23
N LYS A 26 2.75 14.96 0.74
CA LYS A 26 3.07 16.16 -0.07
C LYS A 26 4.47 16.11 -0.65
N PHE A 27 5.44 15.60 0.11
CA PHE A 27 6.81 15.41 -0.36
C PHE A 27 6.85 14.55 -1.63
N VAL A 28 6.11 13.45 -1.67
CA VAL A 28 6.05 12.55 -2.83
C VAL A 28 5.37 13.24 -4.03
N LEU A 29 4.28 13.95 -3.81
CA LEU A 29 3.61 14.70 -4.89
C LEU A 29 4.55 15.72 -5.52
N ARG A 30 5.27 16.50 -4.71
CA ARG A 30 6.26 17.45 -5.22
C ARG A 30 7.39 16.75 -5.98
N ALA A 31 7.92 15.65 -5.45
CA ALA A 31 8.96 14.85 -6.10
C ALA A 31 8.51 14.24 -7.45
N THR A 32 7.21 14.03 -7.62
CA THR A 32 6.61 13.55 -8.87
C THR A 32 6.07 14.67 -9.78
N GLY A 33 6.38 15.94 -9.47
CA GLY A 33 6.17 17.08 -10.35
C GLY A 33 4.84 17.80 -10.17
N TRP A 34 4.12 17.58 -9.05
CA TRP A 34 2.95 18.38 -8.70
C TRP A 34 3.41 19.76 -8.21
N LYS A 35 2.70 20.82 -8.62
CA LYS A 35 3.04 22.21 -8.28
C LYS A 35 1.89 22.95 -7.60
N ASP A 36 0.66 22.56 -7.86
CA ASP A 36 -0.54 23.21 -7.31
C ASP A 36 -0.83 22.70 -5.90
N GLU A 37 -0.69 23.59 -4.91
CA GLU A 37 -0.90 23.27 -3.49
C GLU A 37 -2.34 22.84 -3.19
N LYS A 38 -3.33 23.45 -3.85
CA LYS A 38 -4.74 23.09 -3.65
C LYS A 38 -5.01 21.68 -4.14
N LEU A 39 -4.58 21.36 -5.36
CA LEU A 39 -4.74 20.02 -5.94
C LEU A 39 -3.99 18.96 -5.14
N MET A 40 -2.79 19.28 -4.61
CA MET A 40 -2.07 18.36 -3.74
C MET A 40 -2.84 18.07 -2.45
N ASN A 41 -3.39 19.09 -1.79
CA ASN A 41 -4.16 18.91 -0.56
C ASN A 41 -5.45 18.11 -0.81
N GLU A 42 -6.15 18.36 -1.92
CA GLU A 42 -7.33 17.57 -2.33
C GLU A 42 -6.96 16.11 -2.56
N LYS A 43 -5.83 15.83 -3.25
CA LYS A 43 -5.35 14.48 -3.50
C LYS A 43 -4.93 13.75 -2.22
N ILE A 44 -4.27 14.44 -1.29
CA ILE A 44 -3.90 13.88 0.02
C ILE A 44 -5.16 13.53 0.81
N SER A 45 -6.15 14.41 0.86
CA SER A 45 -7.41 14.14 1.53
C SER A 45 -8.13 12.92 0.93
N ASP A 46 -8.17 12.81 -0.40
CA ASP A 46 -8.76 11.67 -1.12
C ASP A 46 -8.08 10.35 -0.77
N VAL A 47 -6.75 10.27 -0.84
CA VAL A 47 -6.05 9.00 -0.53
C VAL A 47 -6.11 8.64 0.95
N LEU A 48 -6.10 9.61 1.87
CA LEU A 48 -6.27 9.36 3.30
C LEU A 48 -7.68 8.84 3.62
N ASP A 49 -8.70 9.36 2.95
CA ASP A 49 -10.07 8.84 3.07
C ASP A 49 -10.15 7.38 2.59
N LYS A 50 -9.56 7.06 1.45
CA LYS A 50 -9.50 5.70 0.87
C LYS A 50 -8.87 4.66 1.79
N VAL A 51 -7.90 5.05 2.61
CA VAL A 51 -7.23 4.14 3.56
C VAL A 51 -7.80 4.24 5.00
N GLY A 52 -8.87 5.00 5.21
CA GLY A 52 -9.52 5.14 6.52
C GLY A 52 -8.77 6.04 7.51
N LEU A 53 -7.97 7.00 7.03
CA LEU A 53 -7.16 7.91 7.85
C LEU A 53 -7.50 9.39 7.65
N LYS A 54 -8.72 9.71 7.22
CA LYS A 54 -9.16 11.07 6.85
C LYS A 54 -8.83 12.16 7.87
N SER A 55 -8.92 11.85 9.17
CA SER A 55 -8.69 12.81 10.26
C SER A 55 -7.27 12.76 10.84
N LYS A 56 -6.36 11.98 10.26
CA LYS A 56 -5.03 11.72 10.87
C LYS A 56 -3.85 12.34 10.12
N GLY A 57 -4.10 13.21 9.15
CA GLY A 57 -3.05 13.84 8.33
C GLY A 57 -2.05 14.70 9.10
N PHE A 58 -2.43 15.24 10.26
CA PHE A 58 -1.57 16.06 11.13
C PHE A 58 -0.66 15.26 12.08
N LYS A 59 -0.90 13.95 12.24
CA LYS A 59 -0.11 13.11 13.13
C LYS A 59 1.29 12.82 12.59
N MET A 60 2.24 12.74 13.51
CA MET A 60 3.58 12.24 13.20
C MET A 60 3.56 10.71 13.11
N SER A 61 4.51 10.11 12.36
CA SER A 61 4.55 8.65 12.19
C SER A 61 4.67 7.89 13.52
N TYR A 62 5.43 8.41 14.48
CA TYR A 62 5.62 7.80 15.80
C TYR A 62 4.38 7.84 16.71
N GLU A 63 3.37 8.66 16.37
CA GLU A 63 2.08 8.72 17.08
C GLU A 63 1.05 7.71 16.52
N MET A 64 1.43 6.91 15.53
CA MET A 64 0.55 5.99 14.82
C MET A 64 0.91 4.54 15.10
N SER A 65 -0.11 3.66 15.14
CA SER A 65 0.10 2.21 15.19
C SER A 65 0.79 1.71 13.92
N GLY A 66 1.36 0.49 13.96
CA GLY A 66 1.95 -0.14 12.78
C GLY A 66 0.97 -0.27 11.61
N GLY A 67 -0.27 -0.66 11.90
CA GLY A 67 -1.34 -0.75 10.88
C GLY A 67 -1.70 0.61 10.28
N GLU A 68 -1.73 1.67 11.09
CA GLU A 68 -1.95 3.03 10.60
C GLU A 68 -0.78 3.52 9.74
N GLN A 69 0.47 3.24 10.14
CA GLN A 69 1.65 3.56 9.33
C GLN A 69 1.64 2.83 7.98
N GLN A 70 1.22 1.56 7.97
CA GLN A 70 1.06 0.80 6.74
C GLN A 70 -0.05 1.38 5.84
N ARG A 71 -1.15 1.85 6.42
CA ARG A 71 -2.20 2.55 5.67
C ARG A 71 -1.68 3.86 5.06
N VAL A 72 -0.82 4.60 5.74
CA VAL A 72 -0.14 5.80 5.18
C VAL A 72 0.77 5.40 4.02
N ASP A 73 1.52 4.30 4.12
CA ASP A 73 2.37 3.80 3.05
C ASP A 73 1.53 3.42 1.81
N ILE A 74 0.39 2.75 2.01
CA ILE A 74 -0.56 2.46 0.93
C ILE A 74 -1.13 3.75 0.32
N ALA A 75 -1.51 4.74 1.15
CA ALA A 75 -1.97 6.05 0.67
C ALA A 75 -0.90 6.74 -0.20
N ARG A 76 0.36 6.67 0.23
CA ARG A 76 1.51 7.16 -0.53
C ARG A 76 1.62 6.49 -1.90
N ALA A 77 1.46 5.18 -1.96
CA ALA A 77 1.47 4.44 -3.22
C ALA A 77 0.33 4.87 -4.17
N LEU A 78 -0.82 5.29 -3.64
CA LEU A 78 -2.00 5.69 -4.40
C LEU A 78 -1.97 7.14 -4.93
N LEU A 79 -1.04 7.99 -4.48
CA LEU A 79 -1.02 9.42 -4.76
C LEU A 79 -1.13 9.78 -6.25
N ASN A 80 -0.45 9.05 -7.10
CA ASN A 80 -0.45 9.29 -8.54
C ASN A 80 -1.45 8.40 -9.31
N SER A 81 -2.41 7.76 -8.62
CA SER A 81 -3.37 6.83 -9.21
C SER A 81 -2.69 5.78 -10.10
N PRO A 82 -1.77 4.98 -9.55
CA PRO A 82 -0.94 4.07 -10.33
C PRO A 82 -1.78 2.94 -10.92
N LYS A 83 -1.33 2.39 -12.05
CA LYS A 83 -1.91 1.18 -12.63
C LYS A 83 -1.43 -0.10 -11.95
N LEU A 84 -0.27 -0.03 -11.30
CA LEU A 84 0.38 -1.16 -10.62
C LEU A 84 0.90 -0.73 -9.25
N ILE A 85 0.62 -1.53 -8.24
CA ILE A 85 1.26 -1.45 -6.92
C ILE A 85 2.11 -2.70 -6.73
N LEU A 86 3.37 -2.49 -6.36
CA LEU A 86 4.27 -3.54 -5.87
C LEU A 86 4.30 -3.46 -4.35
N ALA A 87 3.91 -4.53 -3.67
CA ALA A 87 3.90 -4.62 -2.22
C ALA A 87 4.92 -5.70 -1.77
N ASP A 88 5.92 -5.28 -0.99
CA ASP A 88 6.95 -6.17 -0.45
C ASP A 88 6.66 -6.44 1.03
N GLU A 89 6.23 -7.67 1.34
CA GLU A 89 5.83 -8.11 2.68
C GLU A 89 4.94 -7.10 3.43
N PRO A 90 3.83 -6.62 2.86
CA PRO A 90 3.08 -5.48 3.39
C PRO A 90 2.43 -5.74 4.75
N THR A 91 2.43 -6.98 5.21
CA THR A 91 1.87 -7.40 6.51
C THR A 91 2.93 -8.01 7.45
N GLY A 92 4.20 -8.01 7.05
CA GLY A 92 5.26 -8.75 7.74
C GLY A 92 5.55 -8.28 9.16
N ASN A 93 5.26 -7.02 9.50
CA ASN A 93 5.50 -6.41 10.83
C ASN A 93 4.21 -6.20 11.63
N LEU A 94 3.09 -6.81 11.19
CA LEU A 94 1.77 -6.60 11.78
C LEU A 94 1.26 -7.88 12.48
N ASP A 95 0.43 -7.70 13.50
CA ASP A 95 -0.31 -8.79 14.09
C ASP A 95 -1.33 -9.39 13.09
N PRO A 96 -1.84 -10.61 13.33
CA PRO A 96 -2.72 -11.29 12.39
C PRO A 96 -4.01 -10.54 12.06
N GLU A 97 -4.64 -9.86 13.02
CA GLU A 97 -5.89 -9.13 12.81
C GLU A 97 -5.64 -7.89 11.93
N THR A 98 -4.64 -7.09 12.29
CA THR A 98 -4.22 -5.93 11.50
C THR A 98 -3.76 -6.34 10.09
N SER A 99 -3.06 -7.48 9.96
CA SER A 99 -2.67 -8.03 8.66
C SER A 99 -3.87 -8.30 7.77
N ASP A 100 -4.92 -8.89 8.33
CA ASP A 100 -6.16 -9.17 7.59
C ASP A 100 -6.84 -7.88 7.10
N GLU A 101 -6.88 -6.85 7.94
CA GLU A 101 -7.41 -5.54 7.54
C GLU A 101 -6.61 -4.90 6.39
N ILE A 102 -5.27 -4.98 6.43
CA ILE A 102 -4.42 -4.46 5.35
C ILE A 102 -4.63 -5.25 4.06
N MET A 103 -4.77 -6.57 4.14
CA MET A 103 -5.08 -7.40 2.98
C MET A 103 -6.44 -7.06 2.38
N GLN A 104 -7.47 -6.89 3.20
CA GLN A 104 -8.80 -6.46 2.73
C GLN A 104 -8.74 -5.10 2.03
N LEU A 105 -7.97 -4.15 2.60
CA LEU A 105 -7.77 -2.84 1.98
C LEU A 105 -7.10 -2.95 0.61
N LEU A 106 -6.05 -3.76 0.45
CA LEU A 106 -5.38 -3.97 -0.83
C LEU A 106 -6.32 -4.62 -1.87
N PHE A 107 -7.14 -5.58 -1.47
CA PHE A 107 -8.16 -6.18 -2.35
C PHE A 107 -9.23 -5.16 -2.76
N GLN A 108 -9.70 -4.34 -1.83
CA GLN A 108 -10.66 -3.27 -2.11
C GLN A 108 -10.09 -2.27 -3.12
N ILE A 109 -8.86 -1.81 -2.91
CA ILE A 109 -8.15 -0.90 -3.83
C ILE A 109 -8.07 -1.50 -5.23
N SER A 110 -7.66 -2.76 -5.34
CA SER A 110 -7.57 -3.44 -6.63
C SER A 110 -8.91 -3.50 -7.35
N LYS A 111 -9.98 -3.84 -6.62
CA LYS A 111 -11.32 -4.00 -7.18
C LYS A 111 -11.97 -2.67 -7.56
N GLU A 112 -11.88 -1.66 -6.68
CA GLU A 112 -12.61 -0.39 -6.86
C GLU A 112 -11.89 0.59 -7.78
N TYR A 113 -10.55 0.61 -7.76
CA TYR A 113 -9.77 1.58 -8.53
C TYR A 113 -9.11 0.98 -9.78
N GLY A 114 -9.30 -0.32 -10.03
CA GLY A 114 -8.71 -1.00 -11.19
C GLY A 114 -7.18 -1.04 -11.17
N THR A 115 -6.58 -0.89 -9.97
CA THR A 115 -5.13 -0.95 -9.77
C THR A 115 -4.71 -2.41 -9.61
N THR A 116 -3.77 -2.87 -10.41
CA THR A 116 -3.18 -4.21 -10.23
C THR A 116 -2.27 -4.19 -9.00
N VAL A 117 -2.39 -5.18 -8.11
CA VAL A 117 -1.50 -5.35 -6.97
C VAL A 117 -0.69 -6.63 -7.15
N ILE A 118 0.64 -6.52 -7.14
CA ILE A 118 1.56 -7.64 -7.06
C ILE A 118 2.21 -7.60 -5.68
N MET A 119 2.06 -8.68 -4.91
CA MET A 119 2.57 -8.78 -3.56
C MET A 119 3.61 -9.90 -3.46
N ALA A 120 4.77 -9.58 -2.92
CA ALA A 120 5.73 -10.57 -2.46
C ALA A 120 5.44 -10.89 -0.99
N THR A 121 5.30 -12.15 -0.64
CA THR A 121 5.14 -12.60 0.74
C THR A 121 5.62 -14.04 0.93
N HIS A 122 6.09 -14.35 2.13
CA HIS A 122 6.35 -15.71 2.58
C HIS A 122 5.33 -16.20 3.63
N ASP A 123 4.31 -15.38 3.94
CA ASP A 123 3.24 -15.75 4.87
C ASP A 123 2.18 -16.61 4.17
N TYR A 124 2.31 -17.94 4.33
CA TYR A 124 1.34 -18.89 3.78
C TYR A 124 -0.08 -18.71 4.32
N ARG A 125 -0.26 -18.18 5.55
CA ARG A 125 -1.56 -17.86 6.11
C ARG A 125 -2.29 -16.83 5.25
N VAL A 126 -1.58 -15.78 4.85
CA VAL A 126 -2.11 -14.73 3.96
C VAL A 126 -2.47 -15.31 2.60
N VAL A 127 -1.57 -16.11 2.01
CA VAL A 127 -1.80 -16.75 0.70
C VAL A 127 -3.05 -17.64 0.71
N HIS A 128 -3.28 -18.40 1.78
CA HIS A 128 -4.45 -19.28 1.90
C HIS A 128 -5.74 -18.52 2.18
N LYS A 129 -5.69 -17.48 3.03
CA LYS A 129 -6.87 -16.71 3.43
C LYS A 129 -7.36 -15.75 2.34
N PHE A 130 -6.45 -15.26 1.51
CA PHE A 130 -6.71 -14.30 0.44
C PHE A 130 -6.30 -14.87 -0.92
N PRO A 131 -7.10 -15.80 -1.50
CA PRO A 131 -6.72 -16.49 -2.71
C PRO A 131 -6.60 -15.54 -3.91
N ALA A 132 -5.47 -15.65 -4.62
CA ALA A 132 -5.17 -14.91 -5.83
C ALA A 132 -4.26 -15.75 -6.73
N ARG A 133 -4.04 -15.33 -7.99
CA ARG A 133 -3.01 -15.93 -8.83
C ARG A 133 -1.68 -15.87 -8.10
N THR A 134 -1.06 -17.02 -7.91
CA THR A 134 0.17 -17.16 -7.14
C THR A 134 1.30 -17.66 -8.02
N ILE A 135 2.42 -16.95 -7.99
CA ILE A 135 3.68 -17.36 -8.60
C ILE A 135 4.63 -17.77 -7.46
N ARG A 136 5.02 -19.04 -7.43
CA ARG A 136 5.95 -19.58 -6.42
C ARG A 136 7.34 -19.75 -7.01
N THR A 137 8.35 -19.29 -6.26
CA THR A 137 9.75 -19.53 -6.60
C THR A 137 10.34 -20.56 -5.62
N GLU A 138 10.95 -21.59 -6.12
CA GLU A 138 11.59 -22.63 -5.31
C GLU A 138 12.82 -23.21 -6.04
N LYS A 139 13.97 -23.28 -5.37
CA LYS A 139 15.23 -23.85 -5.92
C LYS A 139 15.60 -23.35 -7.31
N GLY A 140 15.43 -22.03 -7.54
CA GLY A 140 15.74 -21.38 -8.82
C GLY A 140 14.73 -21.67 -9.95
N ARG A 141 13.58 -22.26 -9.65
CA ARG A 141 12.48 -22.49 -10.59
C ARG A 141 11.27 -21.65 -10.24
N VAL A 142 10.48 -21.33 -11.26
CA VAL A 142 9.24 -20.54 -11.14
C VAL A 142 8.05 -21.44 -11.46
N TYR A 143 7.06 -21.46 -10.58
CA TYR A 143 5.81 -22.20 -10.74
C TYR A 143 4.64 -21.22 -10.74
N ASP A 144 3.84 -21.23 -11.79
CA ASP A 144 2.60 -20.45 -11.91
C ASP A 144 1.43 -21.35 -11.50
N ASN A 145 0.91 -21.15 -10.30
CA ASN A 145 -0.31 -21.80 -9.86
C ASN A 145 -1.49 -20.89 -10.23
N ALA A 146 -1.98 -21.01 -11.45
CA ALA A 146 -3.23 -20.38 -11.84
C ALA A 146 -4.34 -20.93 -10.94
N THR A 147 -4.78 -20.11 -9.99
CA THR A 147 -5.92 -20.33 -9.08
C THR A 147 -5.80 -21.55 -8.17
N ILE A 148 -5.39 -21.34 -6.92
CA ILE A 148 -5.78 -22.25 -5.85
C ILE A 148 -7.28 -21.99 -5.64
N SER A 149 -8.11 -22.85 -6.24
CA SER A 149 -9.53 -22.91 -5.91
C SER A 149 -9.62 -23.25 -4.43
N ALA A 150 -10.26 -22.40 -3.63
CA ALA A 150 -10.62 -22.74 -2.27
C ALA A 150 -11.49 -24.02 -2.34
N GLN A 151 -10.95 -25.12 -1.83
CA GLN A 151 -11.70 -26.30 -1.44
C GLN A 151 -12.08 -26.19 0.03
#